data_fc2a63de30bcf02e3bdf50607cf0ac55
#
_entry.id   fc2a63de30bcf02e3bdf50607cf0ac55
#
_cell.length_a   1.000
_cell.length_b   1.000
_cell.length_c   1.000
_cell.angle_alpha   90.00
_cell.angle_beta   90.00
_cell.angle_gamma   90.00
#
_symmetry.space_group_name_H-M   'P 1'
#
loop_
_entity.id
_entity.type
_entity.pdbx_description
1 polymer ?
#
loop_
_entity_poly.entity_id
_entity_poly.type
_entity_poly.pdbx_seq_one_letter_code
_entity_poly.pdbx_strand_id
1 'polypeptide(L)'
;MATLAQPEPTDVTTRESAQDARRTQILDAARTCFARSGFRGASMQEICLEAKMSPGGLYRYFPSKEAIIEAIAQDERCGAAEIVQAMRGPGPLLDRLIGCAMGYFGYMRDPGASELMAEISAESLRNSEIGKRFAQIDDSVRDIIREVFIEAIEKGEMPPIADLDATISVLQAAVDGIALRQINDPDLSLDRVEPLLRRLVAGILGMKA
;
A
#
# COMPACT_ATOMS: atom_id res chain seq x y z
N MET A 1 42.99 -28.96 28.95
CA MET A 1 41.88 -29.01 27.98
C MET A 1 41.02 -27.77 28.18
N ALA A 2 41.15 -26.78 27.32
CA ALA A 2 40.39 -25.53 27.39
C ALA A 2 39.14 -25.72 26.54
N THR A 3 37.97 -25.61 27.18
CA THR A 3 36.66 -25.64 26.52
C THR A 3 36.44 -24.29 25.83
N LEU A 4 36.38 -24.30 24.51
CA LEU A 4 35.99 -23.15 23.69
C LEU A 4 34.48 -22.93 23.90
N ALA A 5 34.13 -21.83 24.55
CA ALA A 5 32.74 -21.38 24.66
C ALA A 5 32.26 -20.96 23.25
N GLN A 6 31.17 -21.57 22.78
CA GLN A 6 30.45 -21.12 21.56
C GLN A 6 29.70 -19.83 21.85
N PRO A 7 29.67 -18.86 20.94
CA PRO A 7 28.87 -17.65 21.13
C PRO A 7 27.40 -17.99 21.09
N GLU A 8 26.62 -17.42 22.02
CA GLU A 8 25.16 -17.60 22.14
C GLU A 8 24.41 -16.93 20.94
N PRO A 9 23.34 -17.54 20.44
CA PRO A 9 22.61 -17.05 19.25
C PRO A 9 21.72 -15.82 19.48
N THR A 10 21.73 -15.20 20.65
CA THR A 10 20.82 -14.14 21.07
C THR A 10 21.20 -12.71 20.63
N ASP A 11 22.41 -12.46 20.13
CA ASP A 11 22.88 -11.10 19.82
C ASP A 11 22.56 -10.64 18.38
N VAL A 12 22.38 -11.55 17.43
CA VAL A 12 22.12 -11.21 16.01
C VAL A 12 20.68 -10.81 15.80
N THR A 13 19.72 -11.57 16.33
CA THR A 13 18.27 -11.29 16.24
C THR A 13 17.88 -9.97 16.91
N THR A 14 18.53 -9.62 18.01
CA THR A 14 18.26 -8.36 18.73
C THR A 14 18.81 -7.14 17.97
N ARG A 15 19.94 -7.28 17.27
CA ARG A 15 20.52 -6.21 16.44
C ARG A 15 19.73 -5.99 15.16
N GLU A 16 19.26 -7.03 14.49
CA GLU A 16 18.42 -6.95 13.30
C GLU A 16 17.10 -6.27 13.65
N SER A 17 16.40 -6.68 14.72
CA SER A 17 15.16 -6.05 15.17
C SER A 17 15.32 -4.57 15.54
N ALA A 18 16.45 -4.18 16.14
CA ALA A 18 16.74 -2.79 16.47
C ALA A 18 17.06 -1.95 15.20
N GLN A 19 17.68 -2.56 14.20
CA GLN A 19 17.94 -1.93 12.91
C GLN A 19 16.66 -1.70 12.12
N ASP A 20 15.77 -2.68 12.09
CA ASP A 20 14.46 -2.59 11.46
C ASP A 20 13.60 -1.53 12.12
N ALA A 21 13.53 -1.49 13.46
CA ALA A 21 12.81 -0.46 14.20
C ALA A 21 13.31 0.96 13.87
N ARG A 22 14.64 1.12 13.70
CA ARG A 22 15.20 2.42 13.30
C ARG A 22 14.89 2.78 11.86
N ARG A 23 14.90 1.79 10.96
CA ARG A 23 14.50 1.99 9.56
C ARG A 23 13.04 2.45 9.49
N THR A 24 12.14 1.77 10.17
CA THR A 24 10.72 2.13 10.26
C THR A 24 10.53 3.55 10.81
N GLN A 25 11.22 3.90 11.91
CA GLN A 25 11.18 5.25 12.49
C GLN A 25 11.54 6.35 11.48
N ILE A 26 12.55 6.11 10.62
CA ILE A 26 12.94 7.06 9.57
C ILE A 26 11.85 7.15 8.49
N LEU A 27 11.29 6.01 8.06
CA LEU A 27 10.26 5.99 7.03
C LEU A 27 8.97 6.69 7.49
N ASP A 28 8.55 6.50 8.75
CA ASP A 28 7.38 7.17 9.31
C ASP A 28 7.59 8.69 9.42
N ALA A 29 8.77 9.12 9.86
CA ALA A 29 9.15 10.53 9.87
C ALA A 29 9.16 11.13 8.45
N ALA A 30 9.65 10.38 7.47
CA ALA A 30 9.67 10.81 6.08
C ALA A 30 8.25 10.90 5.49
N ARG A 31 7.37 9.94 5.77
CA ARG A 31 5.95 10.00 5.36
C ARG A 31 5.30 11.29 5.90
N THR A 32 5.49 11.59 7.17
CA THR A 32 5.00 12.83 7.80
C THR A 32 5.54 14.09 7.11
N CYS A 33 6.83 14.13 6.81
CA CYS A 33 7.44 15.27 6.12
C CYS A 33 6.93 15.40 4.68
N PHE A 34 6.78 14.29 3.98
CA PHE A 34 6.29 14.28 2.59
C PHE A 34 4.81 14.67 2.51
N ALA A 35 3.98 14.20 3.41
CA ALA A 35 2.58 14.60 3.51
C ALA A 35 2.45 16.13 3.73
N ARG A 36 3.27 16.69 4.64
CA ARG A 36 3.22 18.12 5.00
C ARG A 36 3.81 19.05 3.94
N SER A 37 4.90 18.69 3.31
CA SER A 37 5.72 19.59 2.49
C SER A 37 5.91 19.12 1.05
N GLY A 38 5.37 17.98 0.69
CA GLY A 38 5.60 17.29 -0.58
C GLY A 38 7.00 16.70 -0.72
N PHE A 39 7.18 15.82 -1.70
CA PHE A 39 8.49 15.20 -1.95
C PHE A 39 9.58 16.22 -2.27
N ARG A 40 9.25 17.32 -2.97
CA ARG A 40 10.23 18.37 -3.33
C ARG A 40 10.56 19.27 -2.17
N GLY A 41 9.57 19.64 -1.37
CA GLY A 41 9.71 20.56 -0.26
C GLY A 41 10.43 19.94 0.94
N ALA A 42 10.21 18.66 1.22
CA ALA A 42 10.87 17.98 2.32
C ALA A 42 12.36 17.80 2.10
N SER A 43 13.14 18.00 3.16
CA SER A 43 14.60 17.86 3.17
C SER A 43 15.05 16.73 4.10
N MET A 44 16.25 16.18 3.86
CA MET A 44 16.88 15.20 4.75
C MET A 44 17.04 15.75 6.19
N GLN A 45 17.24 17.06 6.33
CA GLN A 45 17.37 17.71 7.64
C GLN A 45 16.04 17.72 8.40
N GLU A 46 14.93 18.01 7.73
CA GLU A 46 13.58 17.93 8.33
C GLU A 46 13.24 16.50 8.75
N ILE A 47 13.57 15.52 7.91
CA ILE A 47 13.37 14.10 8.24
C ILE A 47 14.23 13.72 9.47
N CYS A 48 15.48 14.19 9.58
CA CYS A 48 16.29 13.99 10.77
C CYS A 48 15.62 14.51 12.05
N LEU A 49 15.09 15.73 11.98
CA LEU A 49 14.43 16.39 13.11
C LEU A 49 13.15 15.61 13.52
N GLU A 50 12.33 15.25 12.54
CA GLU A 50 11.09 14.50 12.76
C GLU A 50 11.39 13.10 13.33
N ALA A 51 12.39 12.39 12.79
CA ALA A 51 12.87 11.11 13.26
C ALA A 51 13.62 11.18 14.60
N LYS A 52 13.87 12.36 15.14
CA LYS A 52 14.68 12.58 16.37
C LYS A 52 16.04 11.88 16.29
N MET A 53 16.69 11.98 15.13
CA MET A 53 18.00 11.38 14.86
C MET A 53 19.04 12.42 14.44
N SER A 54 20.33 12.10 14.65
CA SER A 54 21.40 12.90 14.08
C SER A 54 21.50 12.68 12.57
N PRO A 55 21.99 13.69 11.82
CA PRO A 55 22.22 13.53 10.37
C PRO A 55 23.08 12.32 10.02
N GLY A 56 24.18 12.10 10.71
CA GLY A 56 25.05 10.93 10.49
C GLY A 56 24.35 9.60 10.80
N GLY A 57 23.41 9.58 11.76
CA GLY A 57 22.56 8.44 12.05
C GLY A 57 21.63 8.13 10.88
N LEU A 58 20.94 9.13 10.34
CA LEU A 58 20.01 8.97 9.22
C LEU A 58 20.75 8.56 7.93
N TYR A 59 21.82 9.24 7.56
CA TYR A 59 22.59 8.94 6.35
C TYR A 59 23.21 7.53 6.33
N ARG A 60 23.37 6.89 7.47
CA ARG A 60 23.79 5.50 7.55
C ARG A 60 22.72 4.52 7.07
N TYR A 61 21.43 4.86 7.23
CA TYR A 61 20.32 4.04 6.76
C TYR A 61 19.90 4.39 5.34
N PHE A 62 19.84 5.68 5.03
CA PHE A 62 19.38 6.19 3.75
C PHE A 62 20.34 7.26 3.23
N PRO A 63 21.08 7.00 2.15
CA PRO A 63 22.08 7.92 1.62
C PRO A 63 21.47 9.18 0.99
N SER A 64 20.17 9.12 0.62
CA SER A 64 19.50 10.25 -0.02
C SER A 64 17.98 10.19 0.23
N LYS A 65 17.29 11.27 -0.10
CA LYS A 65 15.83 11.37 -0.06
C LYS A 65 15.17 10.38 -1.04
N GLU A 66 15.76 10.20 -2.21
CA GLU A 66 15.32 9.25 -3.23
C GLU A 66 15.35 7.81 -2.70
N ALA A 67 16.38 7.44 -1.94
CA ALA A 67 16.48 6.13 -1.29
C ALA A 67 15.37 5.92 -0.24
N ILE A 68 14.95 6.99 0.45
CA ILE A 68 13.80 6.94 1.37
C ILE A 68 12.50 6.75 0.58
N ILE A 69 12.29 7.51 -0.49
CA ILE A 69 11.11 7.39 -1.36
C ILE A 69 11.00 5.97 -1.93
N GLU A 70 12.13 5.40 -2.37
CA GLU A 70 12.16 4.02 -2.88
C GLU A 70 11.79 2.99 -1.80
N ALA A 71 12.27 3.18 -0.59
CA ALA A 71 11.93 2.31 0.53
C ALA A 71 10.45 2.42 0.91
N ILE A 72 9.88 3.63 0.90
CA ILE A 72 8.44 3.85 1.12
C ILE A 72 7.64 3.16 0.01
N ALA A 73 8.02 3.32 -1.27
CA ALA A 73 7.35 2.65 -2.37
C ALA A 73 7.37 1.12 -2.21
N GLN A 74 8.47 0.57 -1.74
CA GLN A 74 8.58 -0.87 -1.47
C GLN A 74 7.66 -1.31 -0.31
N ASP A 75 7.59 -0.54 0.78
CA ASP A 75 6.70 -0.84 1.91
C ASP A 75 5.23 -0.78 1.47
N GLU A 76 4.83 0.26 0.72
CA GLU A 76 3.47 0.40 0.18
C GLU A 76 3.11 -0.79 -0.74
N ARG A 77 4.06 -1.25 -1.58
CA ARG A 77 3.87 -2.43 -2.42
C ARG A 77 3.62 -3.69 -1.60
N CYS A 78 4.39 -3.91 -0.54
CA CYS A 78 4.19 -5.05 0.35
C CYS A 78 2.82 -4.97 1.05
N GLY A 79 2.46 -3.81 1.60
CA GLY A 79 1.16 -3.60 2.25
C GLY A 79 -0.02 -3.78 1.30
N ALA A 80 0.05 -3.23 0.09
CA ALA A 80 -0.97 -3.42 -0.93
C ALA A 80 -1.12 -4.90 -1.32
N ALA A 81 0.00 -5.62 -1.49
CA ALA A 81 -0.03 -7.04 -1.81
C ALA A 81 -0.67 -7.87 -0.67
N GLU A 82 -0.43 -7.55 0.59
CA GLU A 82 -1.05 -8.22 1.74
C GLU A 82 -2.57 -8.01 1.76
N ILE A 83 -3.03 -6.76 1.54
CA ILE A 83 -4.46 -6.45 1.45
C ILE A 83 -5.11 -7.26 0.33
N VAL A 84 -4.49 -7.31 -0.85
CA VAL A 84 -5.06 -8.01 -2.01
C VAL A 84 -4.98 -9.53 -1.86
N GLN A 85 -3.99 -10.07 -1.15
CA GLN A 85 -3.95 -11.51 -0.82
C GLN A 85 -5.17 -11.98 -0.01
N ALA A 86 -5.83 -11.09 0.74
CA ALA A 86 -7.08 -11.42 1.41
C ALA A 86 -8.19 -11.85 0.43
N MET A 87 -8.10 -11.46 -0.85
CA MET A 87 -9.00 -11.94 -1.91
C MET A 87 -8.88 -13.45 -2.16
N ARG A 88 -7.79 -14.10 -1.76
CA ARG A 88 -7.59 -15.54 -1.86
C ARG A 88 -8.10 -16.33 -0.64
N GLY A 89 -8.66 -15.62 0.34
CA GLY A 89 -9.23 -16.21 1.55
C GLY A 89 -10.45 -17.11 1.29
N PRO A 90 -10.99 -17.75 2.31
CA PRO A 90 -12.19 -18.56 2.21
C PRO A 90 -13.45 -17.70 2.01
N GLY A 91 -14.51 -18.29 1.46
CA GLY A 91 -15.82 -17.65 1.30
C GLY A 91 -16.12 -17.20 -0.12
N PRO A 92 -17.34 -16.69 -0.37
CA PRO A 92 -17.77 -16.23 -1.68
C PRO A 92 -16.87 -15.16 -2.26
N LEU A 93 -16.59 -15.22 -3.56
CA LEU A 93 -15.69 -14.26 -4.23
C LEU A 93 -16.10 -12.81 -3.98
N LEU A 94 -17.40 -12.50 -4.12
CA LEU A 94 -17.91 -11.14 -3.93
C LEU A 94 -17.62 -10.61 -2.52
N ASP A 95 -17.75 -11.44 -1.48
CA ASP A 95 -17.46 -11.04 -0.10
C ASP A 95 -15.96 -10.76 0.10
N ARG A 96 -15.11 -11.58 -0.51
CA ARG A 96 -13.65 -11.38 -0.49
C ARG A 96 -13.23 -10.08 -1.17
N LEU A 97 -13.81 -9.76 -2.32
CA LEU A 97 -13.55 -8.53 -3.06
C LEU A 97 -14.01 -7.29 -2.28
N ILE A 98 -15.22 -7.34 -1.73
CA ILE A 98 -15.76 -6.23 -0.93
C ILE A 98 -14.96 -6.06 0.37
N GLY A 99 -14.63 -7.15 1.05
CA GLY A 99 -13.79 -7.10 2.26
C GLY A 99 -12.44 -6.45 2.00
N CYS A 100 -11.78 -6.76 0.88
CA CYS A 100 -10.53 -6.13 0.46
C CYS A 100 -10.71 -4.63 0.20
N ALA A 101 -11.74 -4.21 -0.53
CA ALA A 101 -12.02 -2.78 -0.77
C ALA A 101 -12.30 -2.04 0.54
N MET A 102 -13.08 -2.62 1.45
CA MET A 102 -13.37 -2.03 2.75
C MET A 102 -12.11 -1.92 3.64
N GLY A 103 -11.22 -2.89 3.57
CA GLY A 103 -9.92 -2.83 4.23
C GLY A 103 -9.05 -1.67 3.70
N TYR A 104 -9.00 -1.51 2.38
CA TYR A 104 -8.32 -0.38 1.75
C TYR A 104 -8.94 0.98 2.14
N PHE A 105 -10.25 1.09 2.19
CA PHE A 105 -10.92 2.30 2.66
C PHE A 105 -10.61 2.61 4.13
N GLY A 106 -10.50 1.57 4.98
CA GLY A 106 -10.06 1.72 6.36
C GLY A 106 -8.64 2.28 6.46
N TYR A 107 -7.72 1.75 5.65
CA TYR A 107 -6.34 2.25 5.55
C TYR A 107 -6.30 3.71 5.10
N MET A 108 -7.05 4.08 4.07
CA MET A 108 -7.11 5.44 3.54
C MET A 108 -7.82 6.46 4.45
N ARG A 109 -8.40 6.03 5.57
CA ARG A 109 -8.90 6.94 6.63
C ARG A 109 -7.79 7.48 7.53
N ASP A 110 -6.64 6.85 7.56
CA ASP A 110 -5.46 7.42 8.22
C ASP A 110 -5.02 8.67 7.44
N PRO A 111 -4.98 9.85 8.10
CA PRO A 111 -4.59 11.09 7.41
C PRO A 111 -3.20 11.00 6.78
N GLY A 112 -2.25 10.34 7.44
CA GLY A 112 -0.90 10.17 6.90
C GLY A 112 -0.87 9.33 5.64
N ALA A 113 -1.70 8.28 5.54
CA ALA A 113 -1.81 7.43 4.35
C ALA A 113 -2.45 8.19 3.18
N SER A 114 -3.57 8.89 3.44
CA SER A 114 -4.29 9.62 2.39
C SER A 114 -3.50 10.81 1.85
N GLU A 115 -2.82 11.58 2.71
CA GLU A 115 -1.95 12.70 2.34
C GLU A 115 -0.76 12.22 1.52
N LEU A 116 -0.11 11.12 1.93
CA LEU A 116 0.98 10.49 1.19
C LEU A 116 0.52 10.03 -0.19
N MET A 117 -0.64 9.38 -0.29
CA MET A 117 -1.18 8.90 -1.56
C MET A 117 -1.51 10.06 -2.51
N ALA A 118 -2.05 11.16 -2.00
CA ALA A 118 -2.30 12.37 -2.78
C ALA A 118 -0.99 12.97 -3.32
N GLU A 119 0.06 13.03 -2.49
CA GLU A 119 1.37 13.53 -2.90
C GLU A 119 2.04 12.60 -3.93
N ILE A 120 1.96 11.28 -3.75
CA ILE A 120 2.43 10.29 -4.72
C ILE A 120 1.75 10.51 -6.07
N SER A 121 0.43 10.63 -6.09
CA SER A 121 -0.35 10.83 -7.32
C SER A 121 0.06 12.14 -8.01
N ALA A 122 0.17 13.23 -7.26
CA ALA A 122 0.56 14.53 -7.78
C ALA A 122 2.01 14.54 -8.32
N GLU A 123 2.96 13.92 -7.61
CA GLU A 123 4.36 13.91 -8.05
C GLU A 123 4.59 12.91 -9.20
N SER A 124 3.85 11.82 -9.27
CA SER A 124 3.91 10.86 -10.38
C SER A 124 3.61 11.50 -11.74
N LEU A 125 2.73 12.51 -11.77
CA LEU A 125 2.45 13.30 -12.96
C LEU A 125 3.59 14.24 -13.37
N ARG A 126 4.43 14.65 -12.40
CA ARG A 126 5.49 15.64 -12.61
C ARG A 126 6.89 15.01 -12.72
N ASN A 127 7.07 13.84 -12.13
CA ASN A 127 8.35 13.16 -12.06
C ASN A 127 8.19 11.70 -12.52
N SER A 128 8.62 11.42 -13.75
CA SER A 128 8.46 10.11 -14.37
C SER A 128 9.19 8.98 -13.63
N GLU A 129 10.27 9.27 -12.92
CA GLU A 129 11.00 8.25 -12.15
C GLU A 129 10.22 7.84 -10.90
N ILE A 130 9.62 8.79 -10.19
CA ILE A 130 8.71 8.51 -9.09
C ILE A 130 7.47 7.80 -9.61
N GLY A 131 6.87 8.29 -10.70
CA GLY A 131 5.71 7.67 -11.34
C GLY A 131 5.94 6.21 -11.70
N LYS A 132 7.08 5.86 -12.31
CA LYS A 132 7.42 4.47 -12.64
C LYS A 132 7.53 3.56 -11.39
N ARG A 133 8.08 4.08 -10.29
CA ARG A 133 8.20 3.31 -9.04
C ARG A 133 6.84 2.95 -8.46
N PHE A 134 5.93 3.91 -8.43
CA PHE A 134 4.58 3.68 -7.90
C PHE A 134 3.68 2.93 -8.89
N ALA A 135 3.89 3.07 -10.21
CA ALA A 135 3.21 2.24 -11.20
C ALA A 135 3.50 0.73 -11.00
N GLN A 136 4.69 0.36 -10.52
CA GLN A 136 5.00 -1.02 -10.18
C GLN A 136 4.14 -1.59 -9.04
N ILE A 137 3.65 -0.72 -8.13
CA ILE A 137 2.71 -1.13 -7.08
C ILE A 137 1.38 -1.48 -7.72
N ASP A 138 0.88 -0.59 -8.57
CA ASP A 138 -0.40 -0.77 -9.27
C ASP A 138 -0.37 -2.03 -10.16
N ASP A 139 0.71 -2.24 -10.92
CA ASP A 139 0.92 -3.44 -11.72
C ASP A 139 0.90 -4.71 -10.87
N SER A 140 1.57 -4.71 -9.71
CA SER A 140 1.60 -5.86 -8.79
C SER A 140 0.21 -6.18 -8.23
N VAL A 141 -0.56 -5.18 -7.85
CA VAL A 141 -1.95 -5.33 -7.38
C VAL A 141 -2.83 -5.87 -8.51
N ARG A 142 -2.70 -5.32 -9.71
CA ARG A 142 -3.45 -5.75 -10.90
C ARG A 142 -3.18 -7.20 -11.25
N ASP A 143 -1.93 -7.64 -11.18
CA ASP A 143 -1.55 -9.03 -11.45
C ASP A 143 -2.19 -10.00 -10.45
N ILE A 144 -2.20 -9.67 -9.15
CA ILE A 144 -2.87 -10.49 -8.13
C ILE A 144 -4.38 -10.56 -8.38
N ILE A 145 -5.02 -9.44 -8.69
CA ILE A 145 -6.46 -9.40 -9.00
C ILE A 145 -6.75 -10.27 -10.24
N ARG A 146 -5.92 -10.16 -11.28
CA ARG A 146 -6.05 -10.96 -12.51
C ARG A 146 -5.97 -12.45 -12.21
N GLU A 147 -5.00 -12.88 -11.41
CA GLU A 147 -4.87 -14.29 -11.01
C GLU A 147 -6.11 -14.77 -10.22
N VAL A 148 -6.60 -13.98 -9.27
CA VAL A 148 -7.81 -14.29 -8.49
C VAL A 148 -9.04 -14.44 -9.41
N PHE A 149 -9.18 -13.58 -10.41
CA PHE A 149 -10.31 -13.64 -11.34
C PHE A 149 -10.19 -14.84 -12.28
N ILE A 150 -9.00 -15.16 -12.78
CA ILE A 150 -8.77 -16.36 -13.59
C ILE A 150 -9.15 -17.62 -12.79
N GLU A 151 -8.64 -17.73 -11.56
CA GLU A 151 -9.00 -18.86 -10.68
C GLU A 151 -10.50 -18.94 -10.39
N ALA A 152 -11.17 -17.81 -10.20
CA ALA A 152 -12.60 -17.76 -9.94
C ALA A 152 -13.42 -18.18 -11.15
N ILE A 153 -13.00 -17.83 -12.36
CA ILE A 153 -13.62 -18.30 -13.62
C ILE A 153 -13.45 -19.82 -13.75
N GLU A 154 -12.24 -20.33 -13.51
CA GLU A 154 -11.96 -21.77 -13.57
C GLU A 154 -12.77 -22.60 -12.56
N LYS A 155 -13.00 -22.04 -11.38
CA LYS A 155 -13.83 -22.65 -10.31
C LYS A 155 -15.33 -22.46 -10.52
N GLY A 156 -15.75 -21.67 -11.51
CA GLY A 156 -17.16 -21.35 -11.76
C GLY A 156 -17.78 -20.39 -10.72
N GLU A 157 -16.97 -19.67 -9.97
CA GLU A 157 -17.41 -18.65 -9.00
C GLU A 157 -17.89 -17.36 -9.71
N MET A 158 -17.42 -17.11 -10.93
CA MET A 158 -17.87 -16.00 -11.78
C MET A 158 -17.87 -16.40 -13.26
N PRO A 159 -18.67 -15.73 -14.11
CA PRO A 159 -18.68 -15.99 -15.55
C PRO A 159 -17.38 -15.48 -16.21
N PRO A 160 -17.02 -16.02 -17.39
CA PRO A 160 -15.92 -15.48 -18.20
C PRO A 160 -16.15 -14.01 -18.58
N ILE A 161 -15.10 -13.22 -18.53
CA ILE A 161 -15.10 -11.79 -18.87
C ILE A 161 -14.35 -11.58 -20.18
N ALA A 162 -14.94 -10.83 -21.11
CA ALA A 162 -14.37 -10.61 -22.44
C ALA A 162 -13.08 -9.78 -22.43
N ASP A 163 -13.02 -8.75 -21.56
CA ASP A 163 -11.85 -7.90 -21.36
C ASP A 163 -11.56 -7.78 -19.88
N LEU A 164 -10.70 -8.68 -19.41
CA LEU A 164 -10.37 -8.79 -17.99
C LEU A 164 -9.56 -7.57 -17.51
N ASP A 165 -8.64 -7.06 -18.33
CA ASP A 165 -7.78 -5.94 -17.96
C ASP A 165 -8.56 -4.63 -17.86
N ALA A 166 -9.45 -4.36 -18.81
CA ALA A 166 -10.34 -3.20 -18.71
C ALA A 166 -11.29 -3.32 -17.50
N THR A 167 -11.80 -4.53 -17.22
CA THR A 167 -12.67 -4.77 -16.06
C THR A 167 -11.94 -4.50 -14.75
N ILE A 168 -10.72 -4.99 -14.58
CA ILE A 168 -9.88 -4.73 -13.40
C ILE A 168 -9.64 -3.23 -13.26
N SER A 169 -9.27 -2.55 -14.35
CA SER A 169 -9.01 -1.11 -14.34
C SER A 169 -10.24 -0.29 -13.91
N VAL A 170 -11.44 -0.67 -14.35
CA VAL A 170 -12.68 0.00 -13.94
C VAL A 170 -12.99 -0.23 -12.47
N LEU A 171 -12.79 -1.46 -11.97
CA LEU A 171 -13.01 -1.78 -10.57
C LEU A 171 -12.01 -1.04 -9.66
N GLN A 172 -10.72 -1.02 -10.02
CA GLN A 172 -9.71 -0.25 -9.30
C GLN A 172 -10.08 1.23 -9.28
N ALA A 173 -10.40 1.83 -10.45
CA ALA A 173 -10.80 3.23 -10.52
C ALA A 173 -12.01 3.56 -9.65
N ALA A 174 -12.99 2.65 -9.52
CA ALA A 174 -14.13 2.83 -8.64
C ALA A 174 -13.71 2.82 -7.16
N VAL A 175 -12.86 1.90 -6.77
CA VAL A 175 -12.32 1.80 -5.40
C VAL A 175 -11.47 3.02 -5.08
N ASP A 176 -10.54 3.42 -5.95
CA ASP A 176 -9.69 4.60 -5.77
C ASP A 176 -10.50 5.89 -5.71
N GLY A 177 -11.52 6.00 -6.56
CA GLY A 177 -12.44 7.15 -6.54
C GLY A 177 -13.22 7.28 -5.23
N ILE A 178 -13.66 6.17 -4.63
CA ILE A 178 -14.32 6.16 -3.32
C ILE A 178 -13.32 6.52 -2.22
N ALA A 179 -12.12 5.93 -2.25
CA ALA A 179 -11.04 6.22 -1.29
C ALA A 179 -10.67 7.71 -1.31
N LEU A 180 -10.49 8.30 -2.50
CA LEU A 180 -10.20 9.72 -2.65
C LEU A 180 -11.39 10.60 -2.19
N ARG A 181 -12.63 10.14 -2.41
CA ARG A 181 -13.83 10.87 -1.95
C ARG A 181 -13.88 10.99 -0.43
N GLN A 182 -13.43 9.98 0.32
CA GLN A 182 -13.38 10.03 1.79
C GLN A 182 -12.49 11.17 2.32
N ILE A 183 -11.42 11.51 1.59
CA ILE A 183 -10.51 12.61 1.96
C ILE A 183 -11.26 13.94 1.89
N ASN A 184 -12.11 14.11 0.87
CA ASN A 184 -12.86 15.35 0.62
C ASN A 184 -14.22 15.41 1.31
N ASP A 185 -14.73 14.26 1.78
CA ASP A 185 -16.03 14.12 2.44
C ASP A 185 -15.88 13.19 3.66
N PRO A 186 -15.43 13.73 4.81
CA PRO A 186 -15.24 12.96 6.04
C PRO A 186 -16.54 12.31 6.56
N ASP A 187 -17.70 12.83 6.17
CA ASP A 187 -19.01 12.31 6.56
C ASP A 187 -19.48 11.14 5.68
N LEU A 188 -18.71 10.78 4.65
CA LEU A 188 -19.02 9.64 3.80
C LEU A 188 -19.04 8.35 4.63
N SER A 189 -20.24 7.82 4.86
CA SER A 189 -20.42 6.58 5.62
C SER A 189 -20.09 5.36 4.76
N LEU A 190 -19.09 4.58 5.17
CA LEU A 190 -18.73 3.33 4.51
C LEU A 190 -19.85 2.29 4.58
N ASP A 191 -20.64 2.26 5.67
CA ASP A 191 -21.80 1.36 5.80
C ASP A 191 -22.86 1.64 4.72
N ARG A 192 -22.94 2.89 4.24
CA ARG A 192 -23.83 3.27 3.14
C ARG A 192 -23.23 3.01 1.76
N VAL A 193 -21.90 3.04 1.67
CA VAL A 193 -21.16 2.80 0.43
C VAL A 193 -21.09 1.31 0.11
N GLU A 194 -20.83 0.46 1.10
CA GLU A 194 -20.64 -0.99 0.90
C GLU A 194 -21.75 -1.67 0.08
N PRO A 195 -23.07 -1.52 0.38
CA PRO A 195 -24.12 -2.18 -0.39
C PRO A 195 -24.20 -1.69 -1.84
N LEU A 196 -23.78 -0.44 -2.11
CA LEU A 196 -23.73 0.12 -3.45
C LEU A 196 -22.53 -0.39 -4.23
N LEU A 197 -21.37 -0.44 -3.58
CA LEU A 197 -20.16 -1.03 -4.15
C LEU A 197 -20.35 -2.50 -4.48
N ARG A 198 -20.99 -3.26 -3.59
CA ARG A 198 -21.33 -4.67 -3.81
C ARG A 198 -22.17 -4.85 -5.08
N ARG A 199 -23.20 -4.05 -5.26
CA ARG A 199 -24.03 -4.08 -6.49
C ARG A 199 -23.26 -3.68 -7.73
N LEU A 200 -22.39 -2.69 -7.62
CA LEU A 200 -21.52 -2.26 -8.72
C LEU A 200 -20.58 -3.39 -9.14
N VAL A 201 -19.85 -3.97 -8.20
CA VAL A 201 -18.90 -5.08 -8.45
C VAL A 201 -19.63 -6.29 -9.02
N ALA A 202 -20.74 -6.71 -8.41
CA ALA A 202 -21.54 -7.82 -8.89
C ALA A 202 -22.04 -7.59 -10.32
N GLY A 203 -22.54 -6.39 -10.61
CA GLY A 203 -23.03 -6.02 -11.96
C GLY A 203 -21.92 -6.03 -13.01
N ILE A 204 -20.73 -5.49 -12.69
CA ILE A 204 -19.59 -5.50 -13.61
C ILE A 204 -19.10 -6.94 -13.87
N LEU A 205 -19.06 -7.79 -12.84
CA LEU A 205 -18.59 -9.17 -12.94
C LEU A 205 -19.68 -10.15 -13.42
N GLY A 206 -20.89 -9.69 -13.70
CA GLY A 206 -22.01 -10.55 -14.10
C GLY A 206 -22.47 -11.54 -13.01
N MET A 207 -22.25 -11.21 -11.75
CA MET A 207 -22.57 -12.01 -10.57
C MET A 207 -23.91 -11.57 -9.96
N LYS A 208 -24.52 -12.44 -9.13
CA LYS A 208 -25.65 -12.03 -8.29
C LYS A 208 -25.11 -11.32 -7.04
N ALA A 209 -25.70 -10.14 -6.74
CA ALA A 209 -25.36 -9.37 -5.55
C ALA A 209 -25.94 -9.97 -4.27
#